data_a1a9899b15d98a6d89b01b0e2879e792
#
_entry.id   a1a9899b15d98a6d89b01b0e2879e792
#
_cell.length_a   1.000
_cell.length_b   1.000
_cell.length_c   1.000
_cell.angle_alpha   90.00
_cell.angle_beta   90.00
_cell.angle_gamma   90.00
#
_symmetry.space_group_name_H-M   'P 1'
#
loop_
_entity.id
_entity.type
_entity.pdbx_description
1 polymer ?
#
loop_
_entity_poly.entity_id
_entity_poly.type
_entity_poly.pdbx_seq_one_letter_code
_entity_poly.pdbx_strand_id
1 'polypeptide(L)'
;RPSTEPDKKAFSFDVIPSALIDNIIINKTATPELPGEFAGGLIQINTKDVPTRNLLSVGVSWGFNTQSVFKDFTSNERNGNDWLGFDDKTRGLPDGFPKTQQQYRIGTTQQRLEWSRLLNSDVYNEVNNKALPTQTYSITWGKSSKFKNGGVLGTILSVQYRNSMLKYEVQRRLHEQTGEAVVELEDNQNKYSINVGALANISYVKGRHKISFKNLFNQLFEDNYYTRGGFNNDRVQDINFRSSVLNQRSLYSLSLIPI
;
A
#
# COMPACT_ATOMS: atom_id res chain seq x y z
N ARG A 1 -4.76 -2.34 16.21
CA ARG A 1 -3.84 -3.05 15.30
C ARG A 1 -3.77 -2.26 13.99
N PRO A 2 -2.58 -1.82 13.56
CA PRO A 2 -2.46 -1.20 12.26
C PRO A 2 -2.73 -2.24 11.16
N SER A 3 -3.64 -1.92 10.23
CA SER A 3 -3.87 -2.71 9.02
C SER A 3 -3.30 -1.95 7.83
N THR A 4 -2.57 -2.62 6.98
CA THR A 4 -2.03 -2.05 5.74
C THR A 4 -2.92 -2.35 4.53
N GLU A 5 -3.97 -3.17 4.73
CA GLU A 5 -4.92 -3.51 3.67
C GLU A 5 -6.35 -3.03 3.94
N PRO A 6 -7.13 -2.59 2.91
CA PRO A 6 -8.42 -1.94 3.12
C PRO A 6 -9.40 -2.82 3.86
N ASP A 7 -9.80 -3.89 3.40
CA ASP A 7 -10.93 -4.66 3.89
C ASP A 7 -10.49 -5.88 4.73
N LYS A 8 -9.21 -5.96 5.07
CA LYS A 8 -8.63 -7.06 5.82
C LYS A 8 -7.79 -6.54 6.98
N LYS A 9 -7.90 -7.20 8.12
CA LYS A 9 -6.99 -6.97 9.26
C LYS A 9 -5.61 -7.60 8.96
N ALA A 10 -5.03 -7.28 7.80
CA ALA A 10 -3.75 -7.79 7.35
C ALA A 10 -2.68 -6.68 7.42
N PHE A 11 -1.47 -7.07 7.72
CA PHE A 11 -0.30 -6.20 7.76
C PHE A 11 0.71 -6.67 6.72
N SER A 12 1.10 -5.78 5.81
CA SER A 12 2.17 -6.07 4.86
C SER A 12 3.53 -5.88 5.52
N PHE A 13 4.34 -6.92 5.51
CA PHE A 13 5.70 -6.88 6.08
C PHE A 13 6.68 -6.05 5.24
N ASP A 14 6.33 -5.71 4.01
CA ASP A 14 7.14 -4.86 3.12
C ASP A 14 7.33 -3.43 3.66
N VAL A 15 6.55 -3.06 4.68
CA VAL A 15 6.62 -1.77 5.37
C VAL A 15 7.90 -1.62 6.20
N ILE A 16 8.44 -2.73 6.71
CA ILE A 16 9.60 -2.71 7.60
C ILE A 16 10.81 -3.29 6.87
N PRO A 17 11.89 -2.51 6.65
CA PRO A 17 13.12 -3.04 6.10
C PRO A 17 13.66 -4.19 6.94
N SER A 18 13.91 -5.34 6.34
CA SER A 18 14.36 -6.56 7.02
C SER A 18 15.64 -6.38 7.83
N ALA A 19 16.54 -5.49 7.39
CA ALA A 19 17.78 -5.16 8.10
C ALA A 19 17.55 -4.53 9.50
N LEU A 20 16.36 -3.98 9.75
CA LEU A 20 15.98 -3.33 11.00
C LEU A 20 15.23 -4.26 11.96
N ILE A 21 14.85 -5.42 11.51
CA ILE A 21 14.16 -6.41 12.35
C ILE A 21 15.20 -7.05 13.29
N ASP A 22 14.91 -7.02 14.57
CA ASP A 22 15.67 -7.73 15.59
C ASP A 22 15.18 -9.17 15.71
N ASN A 23 13.88 -9.32 15.96
CA ASN A 23 13.24 -10.63 16.02
C ASN A 23 11.76 -10.53 15.59
N ILE A 24 11.22 -11.69 15.22
CA ILE A 24 9.79 -11.87 14.91
C ILE A 24 9.28 -12.98 15.84
N ILE A 25 8.28 -12.64 16.65
CA ILE A 25 7.62 -13.60 17.53
C ILE A 25 6.27 -13.95 16.93
N ILE A 26 6.04 -15.24 16.72
CA ILE A 26 4.77 -15.75 16.18
C ILE A 26 4.07 -16.55 17.26
N ASN A 27 3.01 -15.99 17.84
CA ASN A 27 2.15 -16.68 18.78
C ASN A 27 1.02 -17.37 18.02
N LYS A 28 1.01 -18.69 18.00
CA LYS A 28 0.02 -19.51 17.28
C LYS A 28 -1.16 -19.92 18.16
N THR A 29 -0.99 -19.82 19.48
CA THR A 29 -2.00 -20.19 20.47
C THR A 29 -2.44 -18.98 21.27
N ALA A 30 -3.72 -18.90 21.62
CA ALA A 30 -4.24 -17.87 22.49
C ALA A 30 -3.70 -18.08 23.91
N THR A 31 -3.09 -17.04 24.48
CA THR A 31 -2.74 -16.95 25.89
C THR A 31 -3.52 -15.79 26.54
N PRO A 32 -3.75 -15.81 27.87
CA PRO A 32 -4.52 -14.74 28.53
C PRO A 32 -3.96 -13.33 28.34
N GLU A 33 -2.68 -13.23 28.00
CA GLU A 33 -1.96 -11.95 27.78
C GLU A 33 -2.24 -11.35 26.40
N LEU A 34 -2.79 -12.15 25.47
CA LEU A 34 -3.06 -11.72 24.12
C LEU A 34 -4.41 -11.00 24.04
N PRO A 35 -4.57 -10.06 23.07
CA PRO A 35 -5.84 -9.40 22.85
C PRO A 35 -6.96 -10.40 22.61
N GLY A 36 -8.17 -10.15 23.17
CA GLY A 36 -9.34 -11.03 23.04
C GLY A 36 -9.84 -11.24 21.59
N GLU A 37 -9.36 -10.46 20.64
CA GLU A 37 -9.61 -10.63 19.21
C GLU A 37 -8.64 -11.62 18.53
N PHE A 38 -7.98 -12.48 19.29
CA PHE A 38 -7.06 -13.47 18.72
C PHE A 38 -7.81 -14.46 17.84
N ALA A 39 -7.49 -14.46 16.54
CA ALA A 39 -8.15 -15.30 15.53
C ALA A 39 -7.13 -16.08 14.69
N GLY A 40 -6.33 -16.96 15.34
CA GLY A 40 -5.44 -17.90 14.65
C GLY A 40 -3.94 -17.56 14.64
N GLY A 41 -3.51 -16.37 15.04
CA GLY A 41 -2.09 -16.03 15.20
C GLY A 41 -1.82 -14.55 15.43
N LEU A 42 -0.82 -14.27 16.27
CA LEU A 42 -0.29 -12.92 16.48
C LEU A 42 1.19 -12.89 16.07
N ILE A 43 1.51 -11.98 15.16
CA ILE A 43 2.90 -11.72 14.77
C ILE A 43 3.34 -10.42 15.43
N GLN A 44 4.37 -10.50 16.24
CA GLN A 44 5.00 -9.37 16.90
C GLN A 44 6.39 -9.15 16.28
N ILE A 45 6.58 -7.97 15.69
CA ILE A 45 7.85 -7.60 15.07
C ILE A 45 8.56 -6.62 16.00
N ASN A 46 9.72 -7.02 16.45
CA ASN A 46 10.60 -6.16 17.23
C ASN A 46 11.71 -5.61 16.33
N THR A 47 11.82 -4.30 16.29
CA THR A 47 12.89 -3.61 15.57
C THR A 47 14.10 -3.40 16.47
N LYS A 48 15.29 -3.38 15.89
CA LYS A 48 16.53 -3.07 16.61
C LYS A 48 16.43 -1.69 17.26
N ASP A 49 16.77 -1.61 18.53
CA ASP A 49 16.68 -0.35 19.28
C ASP A 49 18.03 0.38 19.33
N VAL A 50 19.10 -0.36 19.61
CA VAL A 50 20.46 0.17 19.64
C VAL A 50 21.30 -0.64 18.65
N PRO A 51 21.87 -0.02 17.64
CA PRO A 51 22.75 -0.75 16.72
C PRO A 51 24.01 -1.20 17.45
N THR A 52 24.42 -2.45 17.22
CA THR A 52 25.63 -3.01 17.81
C THR A 52 26.91 -2.34 17.28
N ARG A 53 26.82 -1.76 16.09
CA ARG A 53 27.89 -1.01 15.42
C ARG A 53 27.28 0.13 14.61
N ASN A 54 28.08 1.17 14.35
CA ASN A 54 27.67 2.20 13.39
C ASN A 54 27.54 1.55 12.01
N LEU A 55 26.46 1.87 11.32
CA LEU A 55 26.18 1.32 9.99
C LEU A 55 25.62 2.40 9.07
N LEU A 56 25.98 2.31 7.81
CA LEU A 56 25.31 2.95 6.70
C LEU A 56 25.10 1.89 5.64
N SER A 57 23.85 1.70 5.23
CA SER A 57 23.48 0.76 4.19
C SER A 57 22.67 1.49 3.13
N VAL A 58 23.09 1.37 1.89
CA VAL A 58 22.36 1.84 0.72
C VAL A 58 22.02 0.64 -0.13
N GLY A 59 20.76 0.46 -0.46
CA GLY A 59 20.28 -0.66 -1.28
C GLY A 59 19.56 -0.13 -2.51
N VAL A 60 19.88 -0.74 -3.64
CA VAL A 60 19.14 -0.56 -4.91
C VAL A 60 18.86 -1.95 -5.45
N SER A 61 17.59 -2.22 -5.77
CA SER A 61 17.22 -3.49 -6.39
C SER A 61 16.19 -3.30 -7.49
N TRP A 62 16.24 -4.17 -8.49
CA TRP A 62 15.28 -4.27 -9.58
C TRP A 62 14.66 -5.65 -9.58
N GLY A 63 13.32 -5.70 -9.63
CA GLY A 63 12.56 -6.93 -9.77
C GLY A 63 12.01 -7.06 -11.19
N PHE A 64 12.22 -8.21 -11.80
CA PHE A 64 11.73 -8.49 -13.14
C PHE A 64 10.62 -9.54 -13.07
N ASN A 65 9.43 -9.16 -13.55
CA ASN A 65 8.33 -10.08 -13.78
C ASN A 65 8.14 -10.23 -15.30
N THR A 66 8.39 -11.40 -15.83
CA THR A 66 8.36 -11.67 -17.28
C THR A 66 6.97 -11.47 -17.90
N GLN A 67 5.91 -11.56 -17.11
CA GLN A 67 4.55 -11.32 -17.58
C GLN A 67 4.19 -9.82 -17.64
N SER A 68 4.94 -8.96 -16.94
CA SER A 68 4.61 -7.53 -16.82
C SER A 68 5.64 -6.65 -17.51
N VAL A 69 6.93 -6.87 -17.25
CA VAL A 69 8.01 -5.94 -17.65
C VAL A 69 8.09 -5.80 -19.17
N PHE A 70 8.12 -4.56 -19.63
CA PHE A 70 8.13 -4.15 -21.04
C PHE A 70 6.86 -4.51 -21.84
N LYS A 71 5.83 -5.03 -21.18
CA LYS A 71 4.51 -5.23 -21.78
C LYS A 71 3.71 -3.92 -21.77
N ASP A 72 2.67 -3.87 -22.59
CA ASP A 72 1.73 -2.76 -22.61
C ASP A 72 1.02 -2.66 -21.26
N PHE A 73 1.08 -1.47 -20.69
CA PHE A 73 0.54 -1.12 -19.39
C PHE A 73 -0.38 0.06 -19.52
N THR A 74 -1.68 -0.19 -19.41
CA THR A 74 -2.72 0.81 -19.45
C THR A 74 -3.01 1.30 -18.05
N SER A 75 -3.08 2.60 -17.85
CA SER A 75 -3.43 3.23 -16.58
C SER A 75 -4.19 4.52 -16.82
N ASN A 76 -4.73 5.12 -15.79
CA ASN A 76 -5.14 6.50 -15.86
C ASN A 76 -3.93 7.44 -15.95
N GLU A 77 -4.18 8.67 -16.37
CA GLU A 77 -3.18 9.71 -16.32
C GLU A 77 -2.69 9.91 -14.90
N ARG A 78 -1.35 10.03 -14.72
CA ARG A 78 -0.72 10.21 -13.43
C ARG A 78 -0.51 11.66 -13.13
N ASN A 79 -0.83 12.04 -11.90
CA ASN A 79 -0.63 13.39 -11.42
C ASN A 79 0.77 13.59 -10.83
N GLY A 80 1.13 14.85 -10.61
CA GLY A 80 2.49 15.23 -10.27
C GLY A 80 3.08 14.61 -9.00
N ASN A 81 2.25 14.21 -8.02
CA ASN A 81 2.69 13.64 -6.74
C ASN A 81 2.51 12.12 -6.63
N ASP A 82 1.89 11.47 -7.62
CA ASP A 82 1.63 10.03 -7.61
C ASP A 82 2.90 9.19 -7.45
N TRP A 83 4.03 9.66 -8.00
CA TRP A 83 5.30 8.98 -7.89
C TRP A 83 5.86 8.96 -6.46
N LEU A 84 5.40 9.87 -5.58
CA LEU A 84 5.70 9.85 -4.14
C LEU A 84 4.66 9.08 -3.33
N GLY A 85 3.59 8.61 -3.98
CA GLY A 85 2.52 7.90 -3.31
C GLY A 85 1.47 8.80 -2.66
N PHE A 86 1.38 10.06 -3.09
CA PHE A 86 0.39 11.03 -2.59
C PHE A 86 -0.47 11.54 -3.73
N ASP A 87 -1.79 11.45 -3.55
CA ASP A 87 -2.74 12.11 -4.43
C ASP A 87 -2.71 13.62 -4.20
N ASP A 88 -2.71 14.39 -5.27
CA ASP A 88 -2.69 15.86 -5.24
C ASP A 88 -4.10 16.46 -5.12
N LYS A 89 -5.13 15.61 -4.90
CA LYS A 89 -6.56 15.95 -4.80
C LYS A 89 -7.22 16.39 -6.12
N THR A 90 -6.52 16.35 -7.23
CA THR A 90 -7.13 16.66 -8.55
C THR A 90 -8.21 15.67 -8.95
N ARG A 91 -8.16 14.45 -8.38
CA ARG A 91 -9.18 13.39 -8.52
C ARG A 91 -10.32 13.53 -7.52
N GLY A 92 -10.26 14.52 -6.63
CA GLY A 92 -11.29 14.78 -5.65
C GLY A 92 -12.57 15.36 -6.25
N LEU A 93 -13.66 15.35 -5.48
CA LEU A 93 -14.88 16.04 -5.87
C LEU A 93 -14.61 17.55 -5.87
N PRO A 94 -14.96 18.26 -6.96
CA PRO A 94 -14.74 19.69 -7.05
C PRO A 94 -15.62 20.47 -6.07
N ASP A 95 -15.22 21.71 -5.78
CA ASP A 95 -16.03 22.63 -5.00
C ASP A 95 -17.37 22.87 -5.69
N GLY A 96 -18.46 22.80 -4.92
CA GLY A 96 -19.83 22.90 -5.44
C GLY A 96 -20.47 21.56 -5.80
N PHE A 97 -19.71 20.46 -5.83
CA PHE A 97 -20.31 19.12 -5.98
C PHE A 97 -21.00 18.67 -4.69
N PRO A 98 -22.16 17.97 -4.74
CA PRO A 98 -22.86 17.49 -3.55
C PRO A 98 -21.98 16.55 -2.72
N LYS A 99 -21.88 16.82 -1.42
CA LYS A 99 -21.04 16.06 -0.48
C LYS A 99 -21.60 14.69 -0.12
N THR A 100 -22.90 14.48 -0.32
CA THR A 100 -23.57 13.23 0.03
C THR A 100 -24.38 12.70 -1.15
N GLN A 101 -24.55 11.38 -1.21
CA GLN A 101 -25.40 10.73 -2.21
C GLN A 101 -26.85 11.23 -2.16
N GLN A 102 -27.33 11.56 -0.96
CA GLN A 102 -28.68 12.08 -0.78
C GLN A 102 -28.84 13.46 -1.46
N GLN A 103 -27.89 14.37 -1.24
CA GLN A 103 -27.89 15.68 -1.90
C GLN A 103 -27.87 15.55 -3.42
N TYR A 104 -27.08 14.62 -3.96
CA TYR A 104 -27.07 14.35 -5.40
C TYR A 104 -28.42 13.83 -5.90
N ARG A 105 -29.05 12.90 -5.17
CA ARG A 105 -30.34 12.30 -5.56
C ARG A 105 -31.50 13.27 -5.58
N ILE A 106 -31.57 14.21 -4.63
CA ILE A 106 -32.63 15.22 -4.54
C ILE A 106 -32.43 16.39 -5.53
N GLY A 107 -31.24 16.49 -6.13
CA GLY A 107 -30.96 17.52 -7.14
C GLY A 107 -31.82 17.37 -8.37
N THR A 108 -32.22 18.50 -8.97
CA THR A 108 -32.91 18.52 -10.26
C THR A 108 -32.03 17.99 -11.39
N THR A 109 -32.63 17.62 -12.50
CA THR A 109 -31.87 17.19 -13.68
C THR A 109 -30.87 18.25 -14.14
N GLN A 110 -31.25 19.52 -14.11
CA GLN A 110 -30.37 20.64 -14.45
C GLN A 110 -29.15 20.71 -13.51
N GLN A 111 -29.39 20.65 -12.20
CA GLN A 111 -28.32 20.67 -11.20
C GLN A 111 -27.38 19.48 -11.37
N ARG A 112 -27.91 18.28 -11.62
CA ARG A 112 -27.06 17.09 -11.87
C ARG A 112 -26.19 17.23 -13.11
N LEU A 113 -26.73 17.87 -14.15
CA LEU A 113 -25.96 18.17 -15.37
C LEU A 113 -24.84 19.19 -15.07
N GLU A 114 -25.12 20.24 -14.30
CA GLU A 114 -24.11 21.22 -13.88
C GLU A 114 -23.01 20.57 -13.04
N TRP A 115 -23.38 19.74 -12.08
CA TRP A 115 -22.40 19.00 -11.25
C TRP A 115 -21.55 18.05 -12.09
N SER A 116 -22.13 17.35 -13.07
CA SER A 116 -21.35 16.46 -13.94
C SER A 116 -20.30 17.21 -14.77
N ARG A 117 -20.57 18.47 -15.13
CA ARG A 117 -19.62 19.32 -15.86
C ARG A 117 -18.47 19.83 -15.01
N LEU A 118 -18.64 19.84 -13.66
CA LEU A 118 -17.57 20.22 -12.74
C LEU A 118 -16.52 19.11 -12.59
N LEU A 119 -16.87 17.86 -12.89
CA LEU A 119 -15.94 16.74 -12.74
C LEU A 119 -14.78 16.88 -13.73
N ASN A 120 -13.57 16.77 -13.22
CA ASN A 120 -12.39 16.72 -14.06
C ASN A 120 -12.29 15.35 -14.73
N SER A 121 -12.65 15.28 -16.03
CA SER A 121 -12.60 14.03 -16.80
C SER A 121 -11.19 13.63 -17.21
N ASP A 122 -10.25 14.57 -17.24
CA ASP A 122 -8.89 14.34 -17.75
C ASP A 122 -8.12 13.36 -16.88
N VAL A 123 -8.39 13.36 -15.56
CA VAL A 123 -7.75 12.41 -14.62
C VAL A 123 -8.13 10.93 -14.88
N TYR A 124 -9.14 10.69 -15.68
CA TYR A 124 -9.58 9.34 -16.08
C TYR A 124 -9.20 9.00 -17.52
N ASN A 125 -8.43 9.87 -18.18
CA ASN A 125 -7.89 9.59 -19.50
C ASN A 125 -6.99 8.35 -19.44
N GLU A 126 -7.19 7.49 -20.42
CA GLU A 126 -6.44 6.25 -20.59
C GLU A 126 -5.08 6.54 -21.20
N VAL A 127 -4.02 6.14 -20.55
CA VAL A 127 -2.64 6.27 -21.01
C VAL A 127 -2.00 4.91 -21.13
N ASN A 128 -1.43 4.63 -22.29
CA ASN A 128 -0.73 3.39 -22.58
C ASN A 128 0.78 3.60 -22.55
N ASN A 129 1.45 2.92 -21.63
CA ASN A 129 2.88 2.94 -21.45
C ASN A 129 3.44 1.50 -21.46
N LYS A 130 4.74 1.37 -21.31
CA LYS A 130 5.37 0.07 -21.02
C LYS A 130 5.59 -0.07 -19.51
N ALA A 131 5.28 -1.25 -18.98
CA ALA A 131 5.57 -1.54 -17.58
C ALA A 131 7.09 -1.56 -17.33
N LEU A 132 7.54 -0.83 -16.34
CA LEU A 132 8.93 -0.81 -15.92
C LEU A 132 9.21 -1.94 -14.91
N PRO A 133 10.47 -2.41 -14.81
CA PRO A 133 10.87 -3.28 -13.71
C PRO A 133 10.53 -2.66 -12.36
N THR A 134 10.18 -3.49 -11.38
CA THR A 134 10.01 -3.04 -10.00
C THR A 134 11.32 -2.45 -9.50
N GLN A 135 11.27 -1.26 -8.93
CA GLN A 135 12.43 -0.53 -8.42
C GLN A 135 12.29 -0.37 -6.92
N THR A 136 13.33 -0.70 -6.19
CA THR A 136 13.39 -0.49 -4.74
C THR A 136 14.68 0.20 -4.38
N TYR A 137 14.57 1.30 -3.66
CA TYR A 137 15.67 2.11 -3.13
C TYR A 137 15.54 2.14 -1.62
N SER A 138 16.63 1.93 -0.92
CA SER A 138 16.64 2.00 0.54
C SER A 138 17.92 2.63 1.06
N ILE A 139 17.80 3.40 2.11
CA ILE A 139 18.92 3.94 2.88
C ILE A 139 18.66 3.70 4.35
N THR A 140 19.63 3.14 5.04
CA THR A 140 19.56 2.89 6.48
C THR A 140 20.82 3.40 7.13
N TRP A 141 20.66 4.26 8.12
CA TRP A 141 21.74 4.78 8.94
C TRP A 141 21.51 4.40 10.40
N GLY A 142 22.55 3.88 11.05
CA GLY A 142 22.52 3.53 12.45
C GLY A 142 23.79 3.98 13.17
N LYS A 143 23.61 4.62 14.31
CA LYS A 143 24.71 5.10 15.16
C LYS A 143 24.50 4.70 16.62
N SER A 144 25.57 4.24 17.24
CA SER A 144 25.64 3.98 18.69
C SER A 144 26.69 4.91 19.29
N SER A 145 26.30 5.71 20.26
CA SER A 145 27.17 6.66 20.94
C SER A 145 27.22 6.34 22.44
N LYS A 146 28.41 6.11 22.97
CA LYS A 146 28.64 5.88 24.41
C LYS A 146 29.00 7.17 25.08
N PHE A 147 28.36 7.47 26.20
CA PHE A 147 28.63 8.65 27.00
C PHE A 147 29.60 8.30 28.18
N LYS A 148 30.32 9.28 28.68
CA LYS A 148 31.22 9.12 29.82
C LYS A 148 30.53 8.63 31.11
N ASN A 149 29.22 8.89 31.23
CA ASN A 149 28.40 8.47 32.37
C ASN A 149 27.89 7.02 32.26
N GLY A 150 28.41 6.23 31.32
CA GLY A 150 28.01 4.84 31.07
C GLY A 150 26.69 4.69 30.27
N GLY A 151 26.06 5.79 29.87
CA GLY A 151 24.87 5.75 29.01
C GLY A 151 25.22 5.45 27.55
N VAL A 152 24.32 4.80 26.84
CA VAL A 152 24.43 4.49 25.41
C VAL A 152 23.21 5.06 24.70
N LEU A 153 23.43 5.91 23.69
CA LEU A 153 22.40 6.40 22.77
C LEU A 153 22.50 5.66 21.45
N GLY A 154 21.44 4.94 21.11
CA GLY A 154 21.28 4.31 19.81
C GLY A 154 20.31 5.12 18.95
N THR A 155 20.66 5.34 17.70
CA THR A 155 19.80 5.98 16.72
C THR A 155 19.79 5.15 15.45
N ILE A 156 18.59 4.87 14.93
CA ILE A 156 18.41 4.18 13.65
C ILE A 156 17.42 4.99 12.82
N LEU A 157 17.82 5.37 11.61
CA LEU A 157 16.99 6.00 10.61
C LEU A 157 17.00 5.13 9.35
N SER A 158 15.83 4.92 8.77
CA SER A 158 15.71 4.19 7.51
C SER A 158 14.61 4.79 6.65
N VAL A 159 14.86 4.86 5.35
CA VAL A 159 13.86 5.22 4.34
C VAL A 159 13.93 4.20 3.23
N GLN A 160 12.78 3.78 2.77
CA GLN A 160 12.62 2.86 1.63
C GLN A 160 11.57 3.43 0.67
N TYR A 161 11.86 3.36 -0.60
CA TYR A 161 10.95 3.69 -1.70
C TYR A 161 10.86 2.50 -2.64
N ARG A 162 9.64 2.10 -2.99
CA ARG A 162 9.39 1.03 -3.95
C ARG A 162 8.36 1.48 -4.97
N ASN A 163 8.68 1.30 -6.25
CA ASN A 163 7.80 1.52 -7.38
C ASN A 163 7.61 0.20 -8.12
N SER A 164 6.37 -0.19 -8.36
CA SER A 164 6.04 -1.46 -9.00
C SER A 164 4.92 -1.28 -10.03
N MET A 165 5.10 -1.90 -11.19
CA MET A 165 4.11 -1.98 -12.26
C MET A 165 3.90 -3.45 -12.61
N LEU A 166 2.72 -3.97 -12.28
CA LEU A 166 2.38 -5.39 -12.49
C LEU A 166 1.14 -5.50 -13.38
N LYS A 167 1.23 -6.40 -14.34
CA LYS A 167 0.12 -6.79 -15.20
C LYS A 167 -0.32 -8.20 -14.88
N TYR A 168 -1.63 -8.39 -14.74
CA TYR A 168 -2.23 -9.69 -14.54
C TYR A 168 -3.26 -9.93 -15.63
N GLU A 169 -3.26 -11.12 -16.19
CA GLU A 169 -4.29 -11.63 -17.09
C GLU A 169 -5.03 -12.74 -16.34
N VAL A 170 -6.32 -12.56 -16.12
CA VAL A 170 -7.14 -13.46 -15.31
C VAL A 170 -8.32 -13.95 -16.14
N GLN A 171 -8.39 -15.26 -16.33
CA GLN A 171 -9.56 -15.90 -16.93
C GLN A 171 -10.55 -16.27 -15.83
N ARG A 172 -11.80 -15.85 -16.00
CA ARG A 172 -12.90 -16.17 -15.09
C ARG A 172 -13.93 -16.98 -15.85
N ARG A 173 -14.21 -18.18 -15.34
CA ARG A 173 -15.24 -19.04 -15.88
C ARG A 173 -16.17 -19.48 -14.76
N LEU A 174 -17.45 -19.28 -14.97
CA LEU A 174 -18.51 -19.80 -14.12
C LEU A 174 -19.29 -20.84 -14.90
N HIS A 175 -19.45 -22.02 -14.33
CA HIS A 175 -20.18 -23.12 -14.95
C HIS A 175 -21.40 -23.50 -14.10
N GLU A 176 -22.46 -23.96 -14.75
CA GLU A 176 -23.57 -24.61 -14.08
C GLU A 176 -23.18 -26.02 -13.62
N GLN A 177 -24.08 -26.65 -12.84
CA GLN A 177 -23.90 -28.06 -12.42
C GLN A 177 -23.88 -29.04 -13.61
N THR A 178 -24.47 -28.66 -14.74
CA THR A 178 -24.45 -29.39 -16.01
C THR A 178 -23.08 -29.35 -16.70
N GLY A 179 -22.16 -28.48 -16.27
CA GLY A 179 -20.86 -28.23 -16.88
C GLY A 179 -20.86 -27.18 -17.99
N GLU A 180 -22.02 -26.61 -18.31
CA GLU A 180 -22.12 -25.53 -19.30
C GLU A 180 -21.57 -24.22 -18.73
N ALA A 181 -20.84 -23.47 -19.55
CA ALA A 181 -20.29 -22.17 -19.12
C ALA A 181 -21.40 -21.11 -19.09
N VAL A 182 -21.65 -20.54 -17.92
CA VAL A 182 -22.60 -19.43 -17.74
C VAL A 182 -21.94 -18.12 -18.11
N VAL A 183 -20.69 -17.95 -17.70
CA VAL A 183 -19.91 -16.72 -17.92
C VAL A 183 -18.47 -17.09 -18.25
N GLU A 184 -17.96 -16.52 -19.33
CA GLU A 184 -16.54 -16.59 -19.69
C GLU A 184 -15.99 -15.17 -19.86
N LEU A 185 -15.06 -14.79 -18.99
CA LEU A 185 -14.50 -13.43 -18.95
C LEU A 185 -12.97 -13.48 -18.93
N GLU A 186 -12.40 -12.52 -19.63
CA GLU A 186 -10.96 -12.23 -19.59
C GLU A 186 -10.76 -10.85 -18.94
N ASP A 187 -10.06 -10.84 -17.80
CA ASP A 187 -9.73 -9.63 -17.08
C ASP A 187 -8.25 -9.29 -17.32
N ASN A 188 -7.98 -8.08 -17.75
CA ASN A 188 -6.64 -7.51 -17.71
C ASN A 188 -6.58 -6.50 -16.56
N GLN A 189 -5.71 -6.75 -15.60
CA GLN A 189 -5.47 -5.87 -14.47
C GLN A 189 -4.07 -5.29 -14.57
N ASN A 190 -3.98 -3.97 -14.60
CA ASN A 190 -2.73 -3.22 -14.53
C ASN A 190 -2.67 -2.54 -13.16
N LYS A 191 -1.69 -2.94 -12.35
CA LYS A 191 -1.50 -2.43 -10.99
C LYS A 191 -0.23 -1.60 -10.93
N TYR A 192 -0.39 -0.29 -10.68
CA TYR A 192 0.69 0.61 -10.31
C TYR A 192 0.71 0.78 -8.79
N SER A 193 1.86 0.61 -8.17
CA SER A 193 1.99 0.68 -6.72
C SER A 193 3.26 1.41 -6.31
N ILE A 194 3.10 2.41 -5.44
CA ILE A 194 4.18 3.09 -4.75
C ILE A 194 4.09 2.78 -3.26
N ASN A 195 5.22 2.41 -2.68
CA ASN A 195 5.33 2.22 -1.24
C ASN A 195 6.52 3.02 -0.71
N VAL A 196 6.25 3.97 0.18
CA VAL A 196 7.26 4.78 0.87
C VAL A 196 7.22 4.43 2.34
N GLY A 197 8.30 3.85 2.86
CA GLY A 197 8.46 3.52 4.27
C GLY A 197 9.55 4.38 4.91
N ALA A 198 9.31 4.87 6.12
CA ALA A 198 10.31 5.55 6.92
C ALA A 198 10.27 5.03 8.36
N LEU A 199 11.43 4.83 8.96
CA LEU A 199 11.58 4.40 10.34
C LEU A 199 12.60 5.30 11.03
N ALA A 200 12.26 5.76 12.24
CA ALA A 200 13.15 6.54 13.08
C ALA A 200 13.05 6.05 14.54
N ASN A 201 14.08 5.36 15.01
CA ASN A 201 14.16 4.86 16.38
C ASN A 201 15.30 5.54 17.11
N ILE A 202 15.04 6.05 18.30
CA ILE A 202 16.03 6.63 19.21
C ILE A 202 15.86 5.93 20.55
N SER A 203 16.94 5.35 21.09
CA SER A 203 16.90 4.65 22.36
C SER A 203 18.09 5.06 23.23
N TYR A 204 17.80 5.37 24.48
CA TYR A 204 18.82 5.65 25.49
C TYR A 204 18.80 4.57 26.56
N VAL A 205 19.96 3.99 26.83
CA VAL A 205 20.13 2.93 27.81
C VAL A 205 21.18 3.36 28.83
N LYS A 206 20.86 3.28 30.15
CA LYS A 206 21.80 3.51 31.24
C LYS A 206 21.52 2.57 32.39
N GLY A 207 22.46 1.65 32.66
CA GLY A 207 22.27 0.61 33.66
C GLY A 207 21.08 -0.29 33.33
N ARG A 208 20.07 -0.31 34.22
CA ARG A 208 18.82 -1.08 34.03
C ARG A 208 17.71 -0.28 33.37
N HIS A 209 17.91 1.01 33.14
CA HIS A 209 16.87 1.89 32.55
C HIS A 209 17.07 2.04 31.05
N LYS A 210 15.99 1.93 30.34
CA LYS A 210 15.93 2.14 28.87
C LYS A 210 14.72 2.99 28.54
N ILE A 211 14.92 3.99 27.72
CA ILE A 211 13.85 4.78 27.11
C ILE A 211 14.01 4.68 25.61
N SER A 212 12.96 4.26 24.92
CA SER A 212 12.95 4.12 23.46
C SER A 212 11.81 4.91 22.86
N PHE A 213 12.13 5.75 21.88
CA PHE A 213 11.19 6.47 21.05
C PHE A 213 11.23 5.87 19.65
N LYS A 214 10.12 5.29 19.22
CA LYS A 214 10.01 4.57 17.94
C LYS A 214 8.96 5.21 17.07
N ASN A 215 9.33 5.48 15.83
CA ASN A 215 8.44 6.03 14.82
C ASN A 215 8.50 5.17 13.57
N LEU A 216 7.34 4.85 13.05
CA LEU A 216 7.16 4.18 11.77
C LEU A 216 6.16 5.00 10.94
N PHE A 217 6.54 5.33 9.74
CA PHE A 217 5.67 5.89 8.72
C PHE A 217 5.65 4.98 7.51
N ASN A 218 4.48 4.73 6.97
CA ASN A 218 4.32 4.06 5.69
C ASN A 218 3.22 4.74 4.87
N GLN A 219 3.52 4.98 3.61
CA GLN A 219 2.62 5.49 2.60
C GLN A 219 2.50 4.45 1.49
N LEU A 220 1.29 3.96 1.27
CA LEU A 220 0.94 3.07 0.18
C LEU A 220 0.00 3.80 -0.77
N PHE A 221 0.33 3.77 -2.04
CA PHE A 221 -0.49 4.25 -3.13
C PHE A 221 -0.63 3.14 -4.16
N GLU A 222 -1.86 2.82 -4.54
CA GLU A 222 -2.16 1.80 -5.52
C GLU A 222 -3.20 2.33 -6.51
N ASP A 223 -2.84 2.38 -7.76
CA ASP A 223 -3.75 2.64 -8.88
C ASP A 223 -3.93 1.34 -9.67
N ASN A 224 -5.14 0.83 -9.67
CA ASN A 224 -5.51 -0.40 -10.35
C ASN A 224 -6.46 -0.07 -11.49
N TYR A 225 -6.03 -0.37 -12.70
CA TYR A 225 -6.83 -0.25 -13.91
C TYR A 225 -7.25 -1.63 -14.39
N TYR A 226 -8.56 -1.83 -14.55
CA TYR A 226 -9.14 -3.11 -14.96
C TYR A 226 -9.87 -2.96 -16.27
N THR A 227 -9.62 -3.88 -17.20
CA THR A 227 -10.50 -4.11 -18.34
C THR A 227 -11.01 -5.53 -18.29
N ARG A 228 -12.29 -5.70 -18.54
CA ARG A 228 -12.95 -7.00 -18.60
C ARG A 228 -13.69 -7.13 -19.90
N GLY A 229 -13.42 -8.17 -20.65
CA GLY A 229 -14.15 -8.57 -21.84
C GLY A 229 -14.66 -9.99 -21.74
N GLY A 230 -15.70 -10.32 -22.49
CA GLY A 230 -16.18 -11.69 -22.58
C GLY A 230 -17.67 -11.79 -22.82
N PHE A 231 -18.23 -12.98 -22.63
CA PHE A 231 -19.61 -13.27 -22.92
C PHE A 231 -20.35 -13.84 -21.71
N ASN A 232 -21.57 -13.40 -21.51
CA ASN A 232 -22.50 -13.96 -20.53
C ASN A 232 -23.53 -14.79 -21.26
N ASN A 233 -23.44 -16.12 -21.17
CA ASN A 233 -24.33 -17.04 -21.85
C ASN A 233 -25.76 -17.01 -21.29
N ASP A 234 -25.91 -16.76 -19.98
CA ASP A 234 -27.22 -16.66 -19.33
C ASP A 234 -28.04 -15.45 -19.84
N ARG A 235 -27.36 -14.34 -20.06
CA ARG A 235 -28.00 -13.11 -20.58
C ARG A 235 -27.84 -12.92 -22.08
N VAL A 236 -27.12 -13.81 -22.76
CA VAL A 236 -26.78 -13.74 -24.18
C VAL A 236 -26.23 -12.35 -24.54
N GLN A 237 -25.24 -11.89 -23.79
CA GLN A 237 -24.74 -10.52 -23.89
C GLN A 237 -23.21 -10.46 -23.79
N ASP A 238 -22.60 -9.70 -24.68
CA ASP A 238 -21.20 -9.30 -24.55
C ASP A 238 -21.01 -8.39 -23.34
N ILE A 239 -19.97 -8.66 -22.57
CA ILE A 239 -19.54 -7.82 -21.46
C ILE A 239 -18.27 -7.09 -21.86
N ASN A 240 -18.32 -5.78 -21.75
CA ASN A 240 -17.15 -4.92 -21.86
C ASN A 240 -17.19 -3.93 -20.68
N PHE A 241 -16.22 -4.03 -19.79
CA PHE A 241 -16.20 -3.25 -18.56
C PHE A 241 -14.79 -2.67 -18.33
N ARG A 242 -14.73 -1.42 -17.91
CA ARG A 242 -13.50 -0.74 -17.48
C ARG A 242 -13.71 -0.17 -16.09
N SER A 243 -12.71 -0.27 -15.26
CA SER A 243 -12.74 0.28 -13.91
C SER A 243 -11.36 0.74 -13.50
N SER A 244 -11.32 1.86 -12.79
CA SER A 244 -10.14 2.37 -12.11
C SER A 244 -10.42 2.46 -10.63
N VAL A 245 -9.49 1.96 -9.82
CA VAL A 245 -9.58 1.99 -8.37
C VAL A 245 -8.27 2.53 -7.80
N LEU A 246 -8.36 3.72 -7.22
CA LEU A 246 -7.25 4.35 -6.51
C LEU A 246 -7.37 4.10 -5.01
N ASN A 247 -6.33 3.54 -4.42
CA ASN A 247 -6.21 3.34 -2.99
C ASN A 247 -4.98 4.08 -2.47
N GLN A 248 -5.18 4.98 -1.52
CA GLN A 248 -4.10 5.63 -0.81
C GLN A 248 -4.24 5.37 0.68
N ARG A 249 -3.12 5.04 1.32
CA ARG A 249 -3.07 4.79 2.76
C ARG A 249 -1.80 5.32 3.36
N SER A 250 -1.99 5.98 4.49
CA SER A 250 -0.90 6.41 5.35
C SER A 250 -1.02 5.70 6.69
N LEU A 251 0.04 5.02 7.10
CA LEU A 251 0.17 4.44 8.43
C LEU A 251 1.24 5.24 9.18
N TYR A 252 0.88 5.74 10.35
CA TYR A 252 1.81 6.36 11.27
C TYR A 252 1.71 5.68 12.63
N SER A 253 2.83 5.18 13.12
CA SER A 253 2.92 4.56 14.43
C SER A 253 4.02 5.23 15.26
N LEU A 254 3.64 5.73 16.42
CA LEU A 254 4.53 6.37 17.37
C LEU A 254 4.43 5.64 18.71
N SER A 255 5.57 5.30 19.27
CA SER A 255 5.65 4.59 20.55
C SER A 255 6.76 5.14 21.40
N LEU A 256 6.46 5.39 22.68
CA LEU A 256 7.42 5.70 23.73
C LEU A 256 7.40 4.57 24.74
N ILE A 257 8.52 3.88 24.90
CA ILE A 257 8.63 2.68 25.74
C ILE A 257 9.68 2.94 26.83
N PRO A 258 9.29 3.21 28.06
CA PRO A 258 10.17 3.17 29.22
C PRO A 258 10.30 1.72 29.75
N ILE A 259 11.49 1.28 30.06
CA ILE A 259 11.80 -0.03 30.69
C ILE A 259 12.83 0.18 31.79
#